data_05f0b11cc45cb52fc7d168496e641f7e
#
_entry.id   05f0b11cc45cb52fc7d168496e641f7e
#
_cell.length_a   1.000
_cell.length_b   1.000
_cell.length_c   1.000
_cell.angle_alpha   90.00
_cell.angle_beta   90.00
_cell.angle_gamma   90.00
#
_symmetry.space_group_name_H-M   'P 1'
#
loop_
_entity.id
_entity.type
_entity.pdbx_description
1 polymer ?
#
loop_
_entity_poly.entity_id
_entity_poly.type
_entity_poly.pdbx_seq_one_letter_code
_entity_poly.pdbx_strand_id
1 'polypeptide(L)'
;PRPTLNHLEKVMVGILSKFIGDSNEKAVNKLRPAVAEINALEPDYQKLSDDELKAATAKLKARLGEGQTVEDILPEAFAAVREASRRGLKMRHFDMQLIGGMVMHQGKIAEMRTGEGKTLAATLPAYLNALTGDGVHIVTVNDYLAKRDASWMGAIFHALGLSVGCLQNEGSLIYDPAAKAQGDGRKKPEDGAAIFAAVAGENMRPCTRREAYAADITYGTNHEFGFDYLRDNMVDDTSRMVQRNLAYAIVDEVDNILIDEARTPLIISGPARDSGSEYRRFAQLARRLAAGQHFTIEEKHRQISLTAEGIAHVEKLLNVENLYDPEHQALTHFVENAVRAEALYQKDREYVVRDGEVIIVDEFTGRLMTGRRWSDGLHQAVEAKEGVEVRRESITYATITLQNYFRMYHKLAGMTGTAATEAEEFFKIYKLEVVQVPTNRDMVREDHADLIYKTEQAKWDAAAARILELHRAGRPVLVGTISIE
;
A
#
# COMPACT_ATOMS: atom_id res chain seq x y z
N PRO A 1 13.63 14.12 -32.72
CA PRO A 1 12.99 15.41 -32.73
C PRO A 1 11.53 15.24 -32.35
N ARG A 2 11.14 15.74 -31.16
CA ARG A 2 9.74 15.77 -30.74
C ARG A 2 9.04 16.83 -31.60
N PRO A 3 7.82 16.61 -32.10
CA PRO A 3 7.11 17.63 -32.87
C PRO A 3 6.81 18.83 -31.94
N THR A 4 7.17 20.00 -32.38
CA THR A 4 6.82 21.26 -31.73
C THR A 4 5.31 21.45 -31.84
N LEU A 5 4.63 21.51 -30.69
CA LEU A 5 3.20 21.84 -30.59
C LEU A 5 2.88 23.09 -31.39
N ASN A 6 1.90 23.00 -32.30
CA ASN A 6 1.42 24.11 -33.12
C ASN A 6 0.85 25.24 -32.26
N HIS A 7 0.91 26.46 -32.74
CA HIS A 7 0.43 27.66 -32.02
C HIS A 7 -1.04 27.54 -31.55
N LEU A 8 -1.88 26.82 -32.29
CA LEU A 8 -3.27 26.50 -31.94
C LEU A 8 -3.37 25.53 -30.76
N GLU A 9 -2.48 24.54 -30.66
CA GLU A 9 -2.42 23.60 -29.52
C GLU A 9 -1.94 24.30 -28.23
N LYS A 10 -0.97 25.23 -28.34
CA LYS A 10 -0.56 26.08 -27.22
C LYS A 10 -1.67 27.01 -26.74
N VAL A 11 -2.46 27.56 -27.66
CA VAL A 11 -3.62 28.40 -27.32
C VAL A 11 -4.75 27.57 -26.72
N MET A 12 -5.04 26.38 -27.23
CA MET A 12 -6.02 25.45 -26.65
C MET A 12 -5.61 24.97 -25.27
N VAL A 13 -4.34 24.58 -25.07
CA VAL A 13 -3.81 24.22 -23.74
C VAL A 13 -3.88 25.40 -22.79
N GLY A 14 -3.59 26.62 -23.24
CA GLY A 14 -3.72 27.84 -22.44
C GLY A 14 -5.17 28.21 -22.11
N ILE A 15 -6.13 27.88 -22.98
CA ILE A 15 -7.56 28.09 -22.72
C ILE A 15 -8.08 26.99 -21.77
N LEU A 16 -7.72 25.74 -21.98
CA LEU A 16 -8.05 24.63 -21.07
C LEU A 16 -7.46 24.84 -19.67
N SER A 17 -6.22 25.35 -19.56
CA SER A 17 -5.61 25.65 -18.27
C SER A 17 -6.31 26.81 -17.52
N LYS A 18 -6.86 27.79 -18.24
CA LYS A 18 -7.70 28.84 -17.64
C LYS A 18 -9.04 28.30 -17.15
N PHE A 19 -9.65 27.34 -17.86
CA PHE A 19 -10.88 26.71 -17.41
C PHE A 19 -10.66 25.78 -16.22
N ILE A 20 -9.56 25.05 -16.16
CA ILE A 20 -9.20 24.17 -15.05
C ILE A 20 -8.84 24.99 -13.80
N GLY A 21 -8.07 26.08 -13.95
CA GLY A 21 -7.76 27.02 -12.86
C GLY A 21 -9.03 27.65 -12.26
N ASP A 22 -9.98 28.08 -13.06
CA ASP A 22 -11.26 28.64 -12.59
C ASP A 22 -12.11 27.60 -11.81
N SER A 23 -12.06 26.34 -12.19
CA SER A 23 -12.77 25.24 -11.48
C SER A 23 -12.15 24.97 -10.09
N ASN A 24 -10.82 24.92 -9.99
CA ASN A 24 -10.13 24.70 -8.73
C ASN A 24 -10.31 25.85 -7.75
N GLU A 25 -10.15 27.09 -8.22
CA GLU A 25 -10.34 28.28 -7.42
C GLU A 25 -11.79 28.37 -6.89
N LYS A 26 -12.79 28.05 -7.71
CA LYS A 26 -14.18 27.94 -7.29
C LYS A 26 -14.38 26.89 -6.20
N ALA A 27 -13.74 25.72 -6.32
CA ALA A 27 -13.83 24.67 -5.30
C ALA A 27 -13.25 25.16 -3.95
N VAL A 28 -12.08 25.78 -3.96
CA VAL A 28 -11.45 26.37 -2.76
C VAL A 28 -12.30 27.50 -2.16
N ASN A 29 -12.81 28.40 -3.00
CA ASN A 29 -13.60 29.56 -2.54
C ASN A 29 -14.95 29.15 -1.90
N LYS A 30 -15.54 28.03 -2.29
CA LYS A 30 -16.75 27.47 -1.64
C LYS A 30 -16.51 27.06 -0.18
N LEU A 31 -15.27 26.76 0.19
CA LEU A 31 -14.91 26.32 1.54
C LEU A 31 -14.53 27.49 2.48
N ARG A 32 -14.25 28.67 1.94
CA ARG A 32 -13.84 29.84 2.76
C ARG A 32 -14.89 30.29 3.79
N PRO A 33 -16.22 30.24 3.54
CA PRO A 33 -17.19 30.56 4.57
C PRO A 33 -17.09 29.66 5.81
N ALA A 34 -16.91 28.35 5.62
CA ALA A 34 -16.70 27.41 6.73
C ALA A 34 -15.40 27.70 7.49
N VAL A 35 -14.32 28.11 6.78
CA VAL A 35 -13.08 28.55 7.43
C VAL A 35 -13.35 29.77 8.32
N ALA A 36 -14.13 30.76 7.85
CA ALA A 36 -14.48 31.93 8.64
C ALA A 36 -15.30 31.57 9.89
N GLU A 37 -16.21 30.61 9.79
CA GLU A 37 -16.99 30.09 10.92
C GLU A 37 -16.10 29.37 11.93
N ILE A 38 -15.18 28.50 11.50
CA ILE A 38 -14.22 27.84 12.36
C ILE A 38 -13.33 28.87 13.09
N ASN A 39 -12.89 29.91 12.39
CA ASN A 39 -12.11 31.00 12.96
C ASN A 39 -12.92 31.78 14.02
N ALA A 40 -14.21 31.99 13.79
CA ALA A 40 -15.08 32.68 14.75
C ALA A 40 -15.30 31.87 16.04
N LEU A 41 -15.31 30.52 15.96
CA LEU A 41 -15.43 29.63 17.12
C LEU A 41 -14.14 29.53 17.94
N GLU A 42 -12.98 29.84 17.39
CA GLU A 42 -11.68 29.62 18.04
C GLU A 42 -11.56 30.28 19.42
N PRO A 43 -11.99 31.55 19.65
CA PRO A 43 -11.89 32.17 20.97
C PRO A 43 -12.71 31.45 22.06
N ASP A 44 -13.82 30.81 21.67
CA ASP A 44 -14.64 30.10 22.63
C ASP A 44 -14.04 28.75 22.98
N TYR A 45 -13.49 28.02 22.01
CA TYR A 45 -12.75 26.77 22.28
C TYR A 45 -11.48 27.00 23.11
N GLN A 46 -10.82 28.17 22.96
CA GLN A 46 -9.65 28.53 23.77
C GLN A 46 -9.97 28.70 25.26
N LYS A 47 -11.20 29.06 25.61
CA LYS A 47 -11.64 29.26 27.01
C LYS A 47 -11.99 27.94 27.69
N LEU A 48 -12.24 26.85 26.95
CA LEU A 48 -12.60 25.56 27.51
C LEU A 48 -11.45 24.98 28.34
N SER A 49 -11.75 24.34 29.45
CA SER A 49 -10.82 23.45 30.15
C SER A 49 -10.54 22.18 29.31
N ASP A 50 -9.54 21.41 29.68
CA ASP A 50 -9.22 20.16 28.97
C ASP A 50 -10.37 19.14 29.06
N ASP A 51 -11.03 19.08 30.22
CA ASP A 51 -12.21 18.21 30.42
C ASP A 51 -13.40 18.66 29.57
N GLU A 52 -13.65 19.98 29.47
CA GLU A 52 -14.71 20.52 28.62
C GLU A 52 -14.41 20.30 27.13
N LEU A 53 -13.16 20.44 26.70
CA LEU A 53 -12.73 20.15 25.34
C LEU A 53 -12.92 18.66 25.00
N LYS A 54 -12.57 17.77 25.92
CA LYS A 54 -12.83 16.33 25.79
C LYS A 54 -14.32 16.02 25.74
N ALA A 55 -15.12 16.68 26.56
CA ALA A 55 -16.58 16.52 26.61
C ALA A 55 -17.28 17.03 25.32
N ALA A 56 -16.63 17.91 24.53
CA ALA A 56 -17.17 18.36 23.23
C ALA A 56 -17.41 17.18 22.28
N THR A 57 -16.56 16.15 22.31
CA THR A 57 -16.74 14.92 21.52
C THR A 57 -18.05 14.22 21.83
N ALA A 58 -18.39 14.05 23.10
CA ALA A 58 -19.65 13.43 23.51
C ALA A 58 -20.87 14.26 23.06
N LYS A 59 -20.77 15.58 23.15
CA LYS A 59 -21.83 16.50 22.67
C LYS A 59 -22.05 16.39 21.16
N LEU A 60 -20.96 16.35 20.37
CA LEU A 60 -21.05 16.23 18.93
C LEU A 60 -21.61 14.84 18.50
N LYS A 61 -21.18 13.76 19.17
CA LYS A 61 -21.74 12.41 18.98
C LYS A 61 -23.25 12.35 19.31
N ALA A 62 -23.69 13.04 20.37
CA ALA A 62 -25.11 13.10 20.73
C ALA A 62 -25.94 13.79 19.63
N ARG A 63 -25.46 14.90 19.10
CA ARG A 63 -26.13 15.64 17.99
C ARG A 63 -26.24 14.79 16.72
N LEU A 64 -25.23 13.99 16.39
CA LEU A 64 -25.34 13.00 15.31
C LEU A 64 -26.43 11.96 15.60
N GLY A 65 -26.53 11.48 16.85
CA GLY A 65 -27.62 10.59 17.29
C GLY A 65 -29.00 11.21 17.25
N GLU A 66 -29.11 12.53 17.32
CA GLU A 66 -30.32 13.32 17.19
C GLU A 66 -30.72 13.65 15.72
N GLY A 67 -29.91 13.19 14.75
CA GLY A 67 -30.15 13.31 13.33
C GLY A 67 -29.45 14.46 12.62
N GLN A 68 -28.55 15.18 13.28
CA GLN A 68 -27.66 16.12 12.56
C GLN A 68 -26.67 15.36 11.68
N THR A 69 -26.23 16.01 10.62
CA THR A 69 -25.23 15.46 9.71
C THR A 69 -23.81 15.79 10.18
N VAL A 70 -22.82 15.09 9.62
CA VAL A 70 -21.40 15.41 9.88
C VAL A 70 -21.03 16.80 9.35
N GLU A 71 -21.70 17.28 8.31
CA GLU A 71 -21.55 18.63 7.76
C GLU A 71 -22.04 19.70 8.74
N ASP A 72 -23.15 19.45 9.46
CA ASP A 72 -23.70 20.39 10.43
C ASP A 72 -22.77 20.62 11.62
N ILE A 73 -21.98 19.61 12.01
CA ILE A 73 -21.08 19.68 13.15
C ILE A 73 -19.61 19.98 12.76
N LEU A 74 -19.31 20.05 11.45
CA LEU A 74 -17.95 20.22 10.93
C LEU A 74 -17.22 21.44 11.52
N PRO A 75 -17.81 22.64 11.56
CA PRO A 75 -17.10 23.83 12.08
C PRO A 75 -16.64 23.64 13.53
N GLU A 76 -17.52 23.12 14.38
CA GLU A 76 -17.21 22.88 15.79
C GLU A 76 -16.20 21.75 15.97
N ALA A 77 -16.33 20.66 15.19
CA ALA A 77 -15.38 19.55 15.22
C ALA A 77 -13.97 20.01 14.81
N PHE A 78 -13.84 20.83 13.76
CA PHE A 78 -12.57 21.35 13.33
C PHE A 78 -11.96 22.36 14.33
N ALA A 79 -12.80 23.18 14.97
CA ALA A 79 -12.38 24.08 16.05
C ALA A 79 -11.84 23.30 17.25
N ALA A 80 -12.48 22.18 17.64
CA ALA A 80 -12.03 21.30 18.70
C ALA A 80 -10.64 20.69 18.38
N VAL A 81 -10.46 20.14 17.16
CA VAL A 81 -9.17 19.57 16.73
C VAL A 81 -8.07 20.61 16.71
N ARG A 82 -8.36 21.82 16.19
CA ARG A 82 -7.42 22.93 16.14
C ARG A 82 -6.93 23.30 17.54
N GLU A 83 -7.85 23.40 18.51
CA GLU A 83 -7.51 23.74 19.87
C GLU A 83 -6.74 22.61 20.58
N ALA A 84 -7.14 21.35 20.41
CA ALA A 84 -6.42 20.20 20.95
C ALA A 84 -4.98 20.12 20.40
N SER A 85 -4.81 20.37 19.10
CA SER A 85 -3.50 20.44 18.44
C SER A 85 -2.65 21.59 18.98
N ARG A 86 -3.25 22.76 19.16
CA ARG A 86 -2.55 23.94 19.72
C ARG A 86 -2.05 23.66 21.13
N ARG A 87 -2.87 23.00 21.97
CA ARG A 87 -2.49 22.64 23.35
C ARG A 87 -1.44 21.54 23.40
N GLY A 88 -1.71 20.42 22.74
CA GLY A 88 -0.88 19.21 22.82
C GLY A 88 0.43 19.32 22.06
N LEU A 89 0.37 19.75 20.80
CA LEU A 89 1.53 19.77 19.90
C LEU A 89 2.15 21.16 19.71
N LYS A 90 1.53 22.23 20.24
CA LYS A 90 1.88 23.62 19.94
C LYS A 90 1.76 23.98 18.46
N MET A 91 0.93 23.25 17.73
CA MET A 91 0.66 23.41 16.32
C MET A 91 -0.79 23.84 16.08
N ARG A 92 -1.00 25.10 15.68
CA ARG A 92 -2.32 25.58 15.30
C ARG A 92 -2.50 25.34 13.79
N HIS A 93 -3.58 24.70 13.38
CA HIS A 93 -3.90 24.53 11.97
C HIS A 93 -4.07 25.88 11.27
N PHE A 94 -3.42 26.04 10.12
CA PHE A 94 -3.61 27.19 9.24
C PHE A 94 -4.93 27.04 8.44
N ASP A 95 -5.42 28.16 7.90
CA ASP A 95 -6.67 28.16 7.14
C ASP A 95 -6.61 27.24 5.89
N MET A 96 -5.43 27.16 5.24
CA MET A 96 -5.24 26.24 4.11
C MET A 96 -5.29 24.78 4.54
N GLN A 97 -4.85 24.45 5.75
CA GLN A 97 -4.99 23.09 6.29
C GLN A 97 -6.43 22.75 6.64
N LEU A 98 -7.25 23.73 7.07
CA LEU A 98 -8.70 23.53 7.23
C LEU A 98 -9.35 23.22 5.88
N ILE A 99 -8.98 23.95 4.82
CA ILE A 99 -9.45 23.68 3.45
C ILE A 99 -9.05 22.28 3.01
N GLY A 100 -7.78 21.89 3.20
CA GLY A 100 -7.30 20.54 2.89
C GLY A 100 -8.08 19.44 3.65
N GLY A 101 -8.36 19.67 4.93
CA GLY A 101 -9.18 18.81 5.75
C GLY A 101 -10.61 18.66 5.22
N MET A 102 -11.25 19.77 4.81
CA MET A 102 -12.60 19.77 4.21
C MET A 102 -12.62 19.06 2.85
N VAL A 103 -11.60 19.24 2.03
CA VAL A 103 -11.44 18.52 0.75
C VAL A 103 -11.39 17.00 0.98
N MET A 104 -10.57 16.55 1.92
CA MET A 104 -10.49 15.13 2.27
C MET A 104 -11.80 14.62 2.88
N HIS A 105 -12.48 15.44 3.72
CA HIS A 105 -13.79 15.08 4.26
C HIS A 105 -14.82 14.85 3.15
N GLN A 106 -14.78 15.61 2.06
CA GLN A 106 -15.66 15.44 0.89
C GLN A 106 -15.35 14.21 0.04
N GLY A 107 -14.41 13.34 0.45
CA GLY A 107 -14.00 12.18 -0.35
C GLY A 107 -13.23 12.59 -1.61
N LYS A 108 -12.32 13.55 -1.50
CA LYS A 108 -11.49 14.06 -2.59
C LYS A 108 -10.02 13.97 -2.22
N ILE A 109 -9.16 14.24 -3.19
CA ILE A 109 -7.72 14.34 -2.99
C ILE A 109 -7.35 15.80 -2.74
N ALA A 110 -6.74 16.06 -1.59
CA ALA A 110 -6.14 17.36 -1.28
C ALA A 110 -4.68 17.37 -1.78
N GLU A 111 -4.43 18.04 -2.89
CA GLU A 111 -3.05 18.30 -3.29
C GLU A 111 -2.51 19.47 -2.47
N MET A 112 -1.63 19.15 -1.52
CA MET A 112 -0.95 20.10 -0.65
C MET A 112 0.55 19.94 -0.82
N ARG A 113 1.24 21.02 -1.12
CA ARG A 113 2.69 20.98 -1.35
C ARG A 113 3.45 20.39 -0.16
N THR A 114 4.60 19.77 -0.44
CA THR A 114 5.49 19.25 0.59
C THR A 114 5.86 20.36 1.59
N GLY A 115 5.76 20.06 2.88
CA GLY A 115 5.99 21.03 3.95
C GLY A 115 4.76 21.82 4.41
N GLU A 116 3.61 21.72 3.73
CA GLU A 116 2.36 22.40 4.13
C GLU A 116 1.61 21.69 5.28
N GLY A 117 2.15 20.59 5.81
CA GLY A 117 1.60 19.91 6.99
C GLY A 117 0.40 19.03 6.69
N LYS A 118 0.45 18.22 5.63
CA LYS A 118 -0.56 17.22 5.26
C LYS A 118 -0.99 16.34 6.43
N THR A 119 -0.01 15.77 7.15
CA THR A 119 -0.25 14.89 8.32
C THR A 119 -1.12 15.57 9.38
N LEU A 120 -0.87 16.85 9.64
CA LEU A 120 -1.66 17.63 10.59
C LEU A 120 -3.07 17.92 10.04
N ALA A 121 -3.18 18.29 8.77
CA ALA A 121 -4.46 18.54 8.10
C ALA A 121 -5.38 17.31 8.12
N ALA A 122 -4.82 16.11 7.96
CA ALA A 122 -5.57 14.85 7.99
C ALA A 122 -6.25 14.57 9.33
N THR A 123 -5.78 15.17 10.44
CA THR A 123 -6.42 14.99 11.76
C THR A 123 -7.83 15.56 11.82
N LEU A 124 -8.11 16.59 11.03
CA LEU A 124 -9.40 17.26 10.97
C LEU A 124 -10.51 16.34 10.45
N PRO A 125 -10.42 15.81 9.20
CA PRO A 125 -11.42 14.90 8.69
C PRO A 125 -11.40 13.53 9.40
N ALA A 126 -10.26 13.08 9.93
CA ALA A 126 -10.18 11.86 10.70
C ALA A 126 -11.02 11.94 11.96
N TYR A 127 -10.87 13.01 12.75
CA TYR A 127 -11.70 13.24 13.94
C TYR A 127 -13.19 13.33 13.59
N LEU A 128 -13.56 14.18 12.64
CA LEU A 128 -14.95 14.41 12.27
C LEU A 128 -15.65 13.10 11.87
N ASN A 129 -15.03 12.30 11.01
CA ASN A 129 -15.61 11.05 10.57
C ASN A 129 -15.57 9.95 11.64
N ALA A 130 -14.61 9.96 12.56
CA ALA A 130 -14.56 9.01 13.67
C ALA A 130 -15.72 9.21 14.68
N LEU A 131 -16.38 10.39 14.66
CA LEU A 131 -17.55 10.63 15.51
C LEU A 131 -18.76 9.78 15.14
N THR A 132 -18.84 9.24 13.92
CA THR A 132 -19.90 8.29 13.51
C THR A 132 -19.81 6.94 14.23
N GLY A 133 -18.62 6.58 14.71
CA GLY A 133 -18.35 5.28 15.34
C GLY A 133 -17.95 4.17 14.37
N ASP A 134 -17.96 4.41 13.06
CA ASP A 134 -17.63 3.40 12.03
C ASP A 134 -16.14 3.14 11.89
N GLY A 135 -15.30 4.03 12.43
CA GLY A 135 -13.85 3.99 12.35
C GLY A 135 -13.27 4.65 11.09
N VAL A 136 -12.05 5.14 11.24
CA VAL A 136 -11.29 5.80 10.17
C VAL A 136 -9.93 5.14 10.03
N HIS A 137 -9.55 4.81 8.80
CA HIS A 137 -8.22 4.30 8.48
C HIS A 137 -7.35 5.42 7.88
N ILE A 138 -6.15 5.61 8.41
CA ILE A 138 -5.13 6.50 7.84
C ILE A 138 -4.01 5.63 7.31
N VAL A 139 -3.83 5.67 6.00
CA VAL A 139 -2.96 4.76 5.27
C VAL A 139 -1.67 5.49 4.89
N THR A 140 -0.53 4.88 5.21
CA THR A 140 0.81 5.41 4.92
C THR A 140 1.61 4.43 4.06
N VAL A 141 2.72 4.89 3.49
CA VAL A 141 3.57 4.07 2.60
C VAL A 141 4.50 3.09 3.36
N ASN A 142 4.74 3.29 4.66
CA ASN A 142 5.60 2.40 5.44
C ASN A 142 5.28 2.43 6.94
N ASP A 143 5.76 1.39 7.65
CA ASP A 143 5.53 1.17 9.08
C ASP A 143 6.09 2.29 9.96
N TYR A 144 7.21 2.89 9.55
CA TYR A 144 7.80 4.01 10.29
C TYR A 144 6.86 5.21 10.32
N LEU A 145 6.31 5.60 9.16
CA LEU A 145 5.37 6.72 9.08
C LEU A 145 4.07 6.40 9.83
N ALA A 146 3.52 5.19 9.68
CA ALA A 146 2.33 4.78 10.41
C ALA A 146 2.52 4.93 11.94
N LYS A 147 3.62 4.42 12.47
CA LYS A 147 3.93 4.50 13.90
C LYS A 147 4.23 5.92 14.36
N ARG A 148 5.04 6.67 13.61
CA ARG A 148 5.36 8.08 13.90
C ARG A 148 4.09 8.92 13.98
N ASP A 149 3.23 8.81 12.96
CA ASP A 149 2.05 9.67 12.85
C ASP A 149 0.97 9.27 13.86
N ALA A 150 0.79 7.97 14.12
CA ALA A 150 -0.09 7.49 15.20
C ALA A 150 0.36 7.98 16.57
N SER A 151 1.66 7.92 16.86
CA SER A 151 2.21 8.39 18.13
C SER A 151 2.10 9.91 18.26
N TRP A 152 2.39 10.65 17.21
CA TRP A 152 2.43 12.11 17.23
C TRP A 152 1.01 12.70 17.22
N MET A 153 0.18 12.34 16.24
CA MET A 153 -1.19 12.84 16.11
C MET A 153 -2.13 12.22 17.16
N GLY A 154 -1.77 11.08 17.71
CA GLY A 154 -2.49 10.41 18.81
C GLY A 154 -2.75 11.31 20.01
N ALA A 155 -1.84 12.23 20.31
CA ALA A 155 -2.02 13.21 21.37
C ALA A 155 -3.25 14.11 21.16
N ILE A 156 -3.54 14.51 19.91
CA ILE A 156 -4.72 15.33 19.56
C ILE A 156 -6.00 14.52 19.80
N PHE A 157 -6.06 13.32 19.24
CA PHE A 157 -7.25 12.47 19.33
C PHE A 157 -7.54 12.03 20.75
N HIS A 158 -6.50 11.68 21.52
CA HIS A 158 -6.62 11.31 22.92
C HIS A 158 -7.13 12.47 23.78
N ALA A 159 -6.64 13.70 23.56
CA ALA A 159 -7.12 14.90 24.25
C ALA A 159 -8.62 15.14 23.99
N LEU A 160 -9.13 14.71 22.84
CA LEU A 160 -10.53 14.77 22.47
C LEU A 160 -11.31 13.50 22.87
N GLY A 161 -10.67 12.52 23.51
CA GLY A 161 -11.32 11.32 24.00
C GLY A 161 -11.53 10.22 22.96
N LEU A 162 -10.80 10.25 21.85
CA LEU A 162 -10.79 9.19 20.84
C LEU A 162 -9.56 8.28 21.00
N SER A 163 -9.72 7.03 20.64
CA SER A 163 -8.69 5.99 20.63
C SER A 163 -7.98 5.91 19.29
N VAL A 164 -6.66 5.59 19.33
CA VAL A 164 -5.81 5.48 18.13
C VAL A 164 -5.05 4.18 18.12
N GLY A 165 -5.30 3.34 17.13
CA GLY A 165 -4.58 2.12 16.84
C GLY A 165 -3.50 2.34 15.77
N CYS A 166 -2.49 1.48 15.76
CA CYS A 166 -1.45 1.44 14.73
C CYS A 166 -1.10 0.00 14.39
N LEU A 167 -1.19 -0.33 13.11
CA LEU A 167 -0.83 -1.63 12.57
C LEU A 167 0.66 -1.61 12.18
N GLN A 168 1.37 -2.68 12.54
CA GLN A 168 2.77 -2.90 12.18
C GLN A 168 2.92 -4.32 11.65
N ASN A 169 3.95 -4.59 10.88
CA ASN A 169 4.19 -5.91 10.28
C ASN A 169 4.22 -7.04 11.34
N GLU A 170 4.89 -6.83 12.46
CA GLU A 170 5.06 -7.85 13.50
C GLU A 170 4.12 -7.68 14.71
N GLY A 171 3.11 -6.82 14.61
CA GLY A 171 2.21 -6.59 15.74
C GLY A 171 1.26 -5.42 15.56
N SER A 172 0.69 -4.97 16.67
CA SER A 172 -0.17 -3.79 16.68
C SER A 172 0.02 -3.01 17.97
N LEU A 173 -0.21 -1.72 17.87
CA LEU A 173 -0.02 -0.78 18.95
C LEU A 173 -1.31 0.04 19.14
N ILE A 174 -1.52 0.53 20.36
CA ILE A 174 -2.56 1.51 20.68
C ILE A 174 -1.93 2.68 21.41
N TYR A 175 -2.41 3.89 21.14
CA TYR A 175 -1.93 5.10 21.80
C TYR A 175 -2.34 5.09 23.27
N ASP A 176 -1.37 5.25 24.14
CA ASP A 176 -1.54 5.30 25.60
C ASP A 176 -0.49 6.28 26.17
N PRO A 177 -0.88 7.47 26.62
CA PRO A 177 0.07 8.45 27.17
C PRO A 177 0.76 7.99 28.45
N ALA A 178 0.23 6.95 29.11
CA ALA A 178 0.86 6.35 30.29
C ALA A 178 1.92 5.29 29.93
N ALA A 179 1.96 4.83 28.68
CA ALA A 179 2.97 3.89 28.22
C ALA A 179 4.35 4.58 28.20
N LYS A 180 5.25 4.10 29.05
CA LYS A 180 6.65 4.51 28.97
C LYS A 180 7.22 3.94 27.66
N ALA A 181 7.95 4.77 26.91
CA ALA A 181 8.75 4.28 25.80
C ALA A 181 9.54 3.05 26.29
N GLN A 182 9.31 1.90 25.68
CA GLN A 182 10.20 0.75 25.87
C GLN A 182 11.53 1.15 25.22
N GLY A 183 12.41 1.75 26.03
CA GLY A 183 13.70 2.22 25.57
C GLY A 183 14.53 1.04 25.08
N ASP A 184 14.72 0.98 23.77
CA ASP A 184 15.94 0.42 23.22
C ASP A 184 17.05 1.31 23.79
N GLY A 185 17.90 0.79 24.68
CA GLY A 185 18.89 1.51 25.51
C GLY A 185 19.88 2.42 24.80
N ARG A 186 19.51 3.00 23.68
CA ARG A 186 20.24 4.00 22.91
C ARG A 186 20.05 5.37 23.56
N LYS A 187 21.18 6.00 23.92
CA LYS A 187 21.24 7.38 24.38
C LYS A 187 20.39 8.30 23.48
N LYS A 188 19.59 9.18 24.07
CA LYS A 188 18.85 10.22 23.33
C LYS A 188 19.84 10.95 22.43
N PRO A 189 19.58 11.00 21.13
CA PRO A 189 20.44 11.73 20.21
C PRO A 189 20.23 13.23 20.38
N GLU A 190 21.29 14.00 20.35
CA GLU A 190 21.26 15.45 20.52
C GLU A 190 20.87 16.21 19.24
N ASP A 191 20.71 15.54 18.09
CA ASP A 191 20.41 16.14 16.80
C ASP A 191 18.93 16.08 16.42
N GLY A 192 18.41 17.13 15.77
CA GLY A 192 17.00 17.31 15.43
C GLY A 192 16.34 16.16 14.66
N ALA A 193 17.06 15.45 13.76
CA ALA A 193 16.58 14.25 13.09
C ALA A 193 16.34 13.09 14.07
N ALA A 194 17.06 13.06 15.14
CA ALA A 194 16.97 12.06 16.18
C ALA A 194 15.86 12.36 17.21
N ILE A 195 15.41 13.61 17.33
CA ILE A 195 14.21 13.95 18.09
C ILE A 195 12.99 13.33 17.40
N PHE A 196 12.90 13.38 16.07
CA PHE A 196 11.82 12.72 15.31
C PHE A 196 11.84 11.20 15.46
N ALA A 197 13.01 10.57 15.49
CA ALA A 197 13.14 9.12 15.72
C ALA A 197 12.80 8.70 17.15
N ALA A 198 13.08 9.55 18.14
CA ALA A 198 12.74 9.30 19.55
C ALA A 198 11.22 9.43 19.82
N VAL A 199 10.52 10.32 19.09
CA VAL A 199 9.06 10.49 19.20
C VAL A 199 8.31 9.31 18.55
N ALA A 200 8.90 8.65 17.54
CA ALA A 200 8.29 7.50 16.88
C ALA A 200 8.25 6.27 17.80
N GLY A 201 7.20 6.19 18.62
CA GLY A 201 6.95 5.07 19.54
C GLY A 201 6.80 5.46 21.00
N GLU A 202 7.00 6.72 21.36
CA GLU A 202 6.56 7.23 22.66
C GLU A 202 5.02 7.13 22.75
N ASN A 203 4.51 6.80 23.93
CA ASN A 203 3.08 6.69 24.19
C ASN A 203 2.32 5.62 23.38
N MET A 204 2.99 4.57 22.93
CA MET A 204 2.38 3.45 22.23
C MET A 204 2.58 2.16 23.03
N ARG A 205 1.50 1.42 23.35
CA ARG A 205 1.58 0.10 23.97
C ARG A 205 1.18 -0.99 23.00
N PRO A 206 1.75 -2.20 23.12
CA PRO A 206 1.31 -3.36 22.35
C PRO A 206 -0.17 -3.69 22.61
N CYS A 207 -0.86 -4.12 21.56
CA CYS A 207 -2.23 -4.57 21.63
C CYS A 207 -2.51 -5.67 20.61
N THR A 208 -3.67 -6.29 20.65
CA THR A 208 -4.10 -7.22 19.64
C THR A 208 -4.49 -6.50 18.35
N ARG A 209 -4.42 -7.20 17.21
CA ARG A 209 -4.83 -6.67 15.91
C ARG A 209 -6.27 -6.15 15.96
N ARG A 210 -7.16 -6.89 16.60
CA ARG A 210 -8.56 -6.53 16.79
C ARG A 210 -8.73 -5.26 17.63
N GLU A 211 -7.96 -5.09 18.71
CA GLU A 211 -7.97 -3.86 19.50
C GLU A 211 -7.56 -2.65 18.67
N ALA A 212 -6.52 -2.79 17.82
CA ALA A 212 -6.08 -1.71 16.95
C ALA A 212 -7.16 -1.31 15.94
N TYR A 213 -7.89 -2.26 15.37
CA TYR A 213 -9.02 -1.98 14.48
C TYR A 213 -10.28 -1.49 15.21
N ALA A 214 -10.45 -1.85 16.47
CA ALA A 214 -11.57 -1.36 17.30
C ALA A 214 -11.40 0.11 17.70
N ALA A 215 -10.20 0.68 17.59
CA ALA A 215 -9.93 2.09 17.84
C ALA A 215 -10.74 3.00 16.89
N ASP A 216 -11.04 4.22 17.32
CA ASP A 216 -11.78 5.19 16.52
C ASP A 216 -11.00 5.55 15.23
N ILE A 217 -9.68 5.59 15.32
CA ILE A 217 -8.77 5.88 14.19
C ILE A 217 -7.66 4.83 14.18
N THR A 218 -7.41 4.23 13.01
CA THR A 218 -6.36 3.20 12.85
C THR A 218 -5.38 3.62 11.76
N TYR A 219 -4.11 3.76 12.14
CA TYR A 219 -2.99 3.98 11.23
C TYR A 219 -2.41 2.64 10.77
N GLY A 220 -1.92 2.57 9.55
CA GLY A 220 -1.24 1.40 9.03
C GLY A 220 -0.73 1.61 7.61
N THR A 221 0.02 0.64 7.09
CA THR A 221 0.43 0.67 5.69
C THR A 221 -0.66 0.08 4.78
N ASN A 222 -0.62 0.45 3.51
CA ASN A 222 -1.46 -0.11 2.47
C ASN A 222 -1.40 -1.66 2.47
N HIS A 223 -0.21 -2.24 2.67
CA HIS A 223 0.01 -3.69 2.70
C HIS A 223 -0.66 -4.33 3.92
N GLU A 224 -0.49 -3.75 5.12
CA GLU A 224 -1.07 -4.31 6.34
C GLU A 224 -2.60 -4.37 6.26
N PHE A 225 -3.24 -3.28 5.83
CA PHE A 225 -4.70 -3.26 5.63
C PHE A 225 -5.15 -4.30 4.60
N GLY A 226 -4.45 -4.40 3.47
CA GLY A 226 -4.80 -5.32 2.41
C GLY A 226 -4.56 -6.79 2.78
N PHE A 227 -3.46 -7.11 3.48
CA PHE A 227 -3.23 -8.47 3.97
C PHE A 227 -4.20 -8.89 5.06
N ASP A 228 -4.60 -7.98 5.97
CA ASP A 228 -5.62 -8.30 6.96
C ASP A 228 -6.98 -8.56 6.31
N TYR A 229 -7.33 -7.80 5.26
CA TYR A 229 -8.51 -8.10 4.46
C TYR A 229 -8.47 -9.52 3.87
N LEU A 230 -7.34 -9.93 3.29
CA LEU A 230 -7.20 -11.28 2.76
C LEU A 230 -7.32 -12.33 3.88
N ARG A 231 -6.67 -12.11 5.04
CA ARG A 231 -6.75 -13.02 6.19
C ARG A 231 -8.17 -13.14 6.72
N ASP A 232 -8.91 -12.03 6.83
CA ASP A 232 -10.30 -12.01 7.29
C ASP A 232 -11.23 -12.79 6.35
N ASN A 233 -10.94 -12.78 5.04
CA ASN A 233 -11.72 -13.55 4.06
C ASN A 233 -11.31 -15.03 3.98
N MET A 234 -10.31 -15.46 4.75
CA MET A 234 -9.87 -16.85 4.83
C MET A 234 -10.29 -17.54 6.13
N VAL A 235 -10.89 -16.81 7.08
CA VAL A 235 -11.36 -17.40 8.34
C VAL A 235 -12.68 -18.14 8.14
N ASP A 236 -12.90 -19.16 8.93
CA ASP A 236 -14.10 -20.00 8.94
C ASP A 236 -15.22 -19.46 9.86
N ASP A 237 -14.90 -18.47 10.71
CA ASP A 237 -15.84 -17.85 11.63
C ASP A 237 -15.63 -16.31 11.64
N THR A 238 -16.70 -15.56 11.43
CA THR A 238 -16.67 -14.08 11.42
C THR A 238 -16.18 -13.48 12.73
N SER A 239 -16.34 -14.20 13.86
CA SER A 239 -15.79 -13.77 15.15
C SER A 239 -14.25 -13.69 15.15
N ARG A 240 -13.57 -14.32 14.17
CA ARG A 240 -12.11 -14.29 14.01
C ARG A 240 -11.64 -13.15 13.13
N MET A 241 -12.52 -12.49 12.39
CA MET A 241 -12.18 -11.30 11.61
C MET A 241 -11.69 -10.17 12.51
N VAL A 242 -10.71 -9.43 12.06
CA VAL A 242 -10.11 -8.30 12.82
C VAL A 242 -10.55 -6.95 12.32
N GLN A 243 -10.80 -6.81 11.01
CA GLN A 243 -11.27 -5.56 10.42
C GLN A 243 -12.75 -5.32 10.74
N ARG A 244 -13.12 -4.05 10.79
CA ARG A 244 -14.52 -3.60 10.76
C ARG A 244 -14.93 -3.24 9.34
N ASN A 245 -16.10 -2.63 9.18
CA ASN A 245 -16.53 -2.09 7.90
C ASN A 245 -15.49 -1.09 7.36
N LEU A 246 -15.28 -1.13 6.05
CA LEU A 246 -14.41 -0.20 5.33
C LEU A 246 -15.13 1.14 5.12
N ALA A 247 -15.32 1.90 6.20
CA ALA A 247 -16.14 3.11 6.21
C ALA A 247 -15.41 4.28 5.53
N TYR A 248 -14.27 4.70 6.07
CA TYR A 248 -13.52 5.83 5.53
C TYR A 248 -12.01 5.58 5.58
N ALA A 249 -11.31 5.86 4.48
CA ALA A 249 -9.87 5.87 4.41
C ALA A 249 -9.33 7.21 3.92
N ILE A 250 -8.26 7.67 4.56
CA ILE A 250 -7.41 8.79 4.11
C ILE A 250 -6.04 8.19 3.73
N VAL A 251 -5.67 8.32 2.46
CA VAL A 251 -4.42 7.76 1.93
C VAL A 251 -3.38 8.87 1.80
N ASP A 252 -2.27 8.73 2.54
CA ASP A 252 -1.11 9.62 2.40
C ASP A 252 -0.24 9.16 1.23
N GLU A 253 0.37 10.12 0.52
CA GLU A 253 1.09 9.91 -0.75
C GLU A 253 0.23 9.06 -1.71
N VAL A 254 -0.97 9.56 -1.96
CA VAL A 254 -2.06 8.83 -2.65
C VAL A 254 -1.71 8.46 -4.09
N ASP A 255 -0.87 9.21 -4.76
CA ASP A 255 -0.33 8.92 -6.10
C ASP A 255 0.54 7.65 -6.10
N ASN A 256 1.42 7.51 -5.15
CA ASN A 256 2.21 6.29 -5.01
C ASN A 256 1.31 5.05 -4.76
N ILE A 257 0.39 5.11 -3.78
CA ILE A 257 -0.40 3.96 -3.36
C ILE A 257 -1.51 3.60 -4.37
N LEU A 258 -2.22 4.59 -4.91
CA LEU A 258 -3.40 4.36 -5.76
C LEU A 258 -3.12 4.40 -7.26
N ILE A 259 -1.93 4.84 -7.69
CA ILE A 259 -1.52 4.83 -9.10
C ILE A 259 -0.32 3.92 -9.29
N ASP A 260 0.86 4.25 -8.72
CA ASP A 260 2.11 3.54 -9.00
C ASP A 260 2.06 2.07 -8.53
N GLU A 261 1.62 1.83 -7.30
CA GLU A 261 1.52 0.49 -6.71
C GLU A 261 0.14 -0.17 -6.88
N ALA A 262 -0.82 0.54 -7.46
CA ALA A 262 -2.23 0.13 -7.49
C ALA A 262 -2.49 -1.28 -8.03
N ARG A 263 -1.74 -1.70 -9.04
CA ARG A 263 -1.88 -2.99 -9.71
C ARG A 263 -1.06 -4.11 -9.10
N THR A 264 -0.20 -3.80 -8.13
CA THR A 264 0.59 -4.80 -7.42
C THR A 264 -0.35 -5.70 -6.59
N PRO A 265 -0.38 -7.01 -6.86
CA PRO A 265 -1.25 -7.91 -6.10
C PRO A 265 -0.63 -8.24 -4.75
N LEU A 266 -1.42 -8.19 -3.71
CA LEU A 266 -1.15 -8.85 -2.44
C LEU A 266 -1.55 -10.31 -2.56
N ILE A 267 -0.66 -11.23 -2.19
CA ILE A 267 -0.86 -12.67 -2.39
C ILE A 267 -0.57 -13.38 -1.08
N ILE A 268 -1.52 -14.20 -0.63
CA ILE A 268 -1.29 -15.18 0.42
C ILE A 268 -1.19 -16.54 -0.24
N SER A 269 -0.05 -17.19 -0.08
CA SER A 269 0.19 -18.53 -0.60
C SER A 269 0.69 -19.45 0.49
N GLY A 270 0.50 -20.74 0.30
CA GLY A 270 1.01 -21.76 1.19
C GLY A 270 1.40 -23.03 0.45
N PRO A 271 2.10 -23.96 1.10
CA PRO A 271 2.53 -25.20 0.47
C PRO A 271 1.33 -26.07 0.09
N ALA A 272 1.35 -26.61 -1.11
CA ALA A 272 0.46 -27.67 -1.52
C ALA A 272 0.66 -28.94 -0.67
N ARG A 273 -0.26 -29.90 -0.79
CA ARG A 273 -0.08 -31.23 -0.19
C ARG A 273 1.24 -31.83 -0.68
N ASP A 274 1.90 -32.58 0.18
CA ASP A 274 3.13 -33.27 -0.18
C ASP A 274 2.83 -34.36 -1.20
N SER A 275 3.18 -34.12 -2.44
CA SER A 275 3.02 -35.03 -3.57
C SER A 275 4.35 -35.57 -4.08
N GLY A 276 5.45 -35.34 -3.37
CA GLY A 276 6.80 -35.68 -3.83
C GLY A 276 6.99 -37.16 -4.13
N SER A 277 6.34 -38.05 -3.37
CA SER A 277 6.33 -39.51 -3.63
C SER A 277 5.61 -39.85 -4.93
N GLU A 278 4.47 -39.19 -5.19
CA GLU A 278 3.69 -39.41 -6.41
C GLU A 278 4.47 -38.95 -7.64
N TYR A 279 5.04 -37.74 -7.63
CA TYR A 279 5.87 -37.28 -8.75
C TYR A 279 7.01 -38.23 -9.08
N ARG A 280 7.71 -38.79 -8.09
CA ARG A 280 8.75 -39.81 -8.30
C ARG A 280 8.20 -41.10 -8.89
N ARG A 281 7.04 -41.58 -8.42
CA ARG A 281 6.35 -42.77 -8.95
C ARG A 281 5.98 -42.56 -10.42
N PHE A 282 5.39 -41.44 -10.75
CA PHE A 282 4.97 -41.14 -12.12
C PHE A 282 6.15 -40.82 -13.05
N ALA A 283 7.25 -40.26 -12.58
CA ALA A 283 8.48 -40.14 -13.36
C ALA A 283 9.05 -41.50 -13.77
N GLN A 284 9.00 -42.50 -12.88
CA GLN A 284 9.41 -43.84 -13.23
C GLN A 284 8.45 -44.52 -14.21
N LEU A 285 7.15 -44.22 -14.12
CA LEU A 285 6.14 -44.71 -15.06
C LEU A 285 6.38 -44.09 -16.47
N ALA A 286 6.60 -42.80 -16.57
CA ALA A 286 6.82 -42.11 -17.84
C ALA A 286 7.99 -42.69 -18.64
N ARG A 287 9.07 -43.11 -17.98
CA ARG A 287 10.21 -43.79 -18.60
C ARG A 287 9.90 -45.11 -19.29
N ARG A 288 8.72 -45.74 -18.99
CA ARG A 288 8.24 -46.98 -19.60
C ARG A 288 7.37 -46.72 -20.81
N LEU A 289 7.08 -45.48 -21.14
CA LEU A 289 6.26 -45.06 -22.28
C LEU A 289 7.14 -44.69 -23.46
N ALA A 290 6.76 -45.13 -24.64
CA ALA A 290 7.48 -44.86 -25.90
C ALA A 290 6.74 -43.82 -26.75
N ALA A 291 7.46 -42.85 -27.26
CA ALA A 291 6.92 -41.87 -28.20
C ALA A 291 6.47 -42.54 -29.51
N GLY A 292 5.38 -42.08 -30.10
CA GLY A 292 4.78 -42.62 -31.29
C GLY A 292 3.89 -43.84 -31.08
N GLN A 293 4.13 -44.63 -29.99
CA GLN A 293 3.29 -45.78 -29.63
C GLN A 293 2.33 -45.39 -28.48
N HIS A 294 2.85 -44.90 -27.38
CA HIS A 294 2.05 -44.64 -26.17
C HIS A 294 1.61 -43.17 -26.07
N PHE A 295 2.33 -42.26 -26.70
CA PHE A 295 1.99 -40.82 -26.74
C PHE A 295 2.50 -40.17 -28.01
N THR A 296 1.84 -39.10 -28.42
CA THR A 296 2.22 -38.24 -29.54
C THR A 296 2.69 -36.90 -28.99
N ILE A 297 3.65 -36.25 -29.70
CA ILE A 297 4.20 -34.96 -29.35
C ILE A 297 3.75 -33.94 -30.40
N GLU A 298 3.14 -32.85 -29.97
CA GLU A 298 2.88 -31.68 -30.79
C GLU A 298 3.88 -30.58 -30.43
N GLU A 299 4.99 -30.55 -31.19
CA GLU A 299 6.12 -29.63 -30.86
C GLU A 299 5.71 -28.15 -30.90
N LYS A 300 4.82 -27.75 -31.84
CA LYS A 300 4.39 -26.36 -32.00
C LYS A 300 3.71 -25.78 -30.75
N HIS A 301 2.93 -26.60 -30.06
CA HIS A 301 2.18 -26.20 -28.85
C HIS A 301 2.80 -26.73 -27.57
N ARG A 302 3.93 -27.44 -27.66
CA ARG A 302 4.58 -28.12 -26.51
C ARG A 302 3.60 -28.96 -25.70
N GLN A 303 2.74 -29.72 -26.40
CA GLN A 303 1.73 -30.58 -25.82
C GLN A 303 2.04 -32.04 -26.13
N ILE A 304 1.60 -32.89 -25.22
CA ILE A 304 1.59 -34.34 -25.42
C ILE A 304 0.16 -34.84 -25.37
N SER A 305 -0.12 -35.89 -26.11
CA SER A 305 -1.40 -36.60 -26.03
C SER A 305 -1.16 -38.11 -25.94
N LEU A 306 -1.75 -38.76 -24.95
CA LEU A 306 -1.67 -40.19 -24.84
C LEU A 306 -2.49 -40.85 -25.99
N THR A 307 -1.94 -41.89 -26.60
CA THR A 307 -2.67 -42.72 -27.56
C THR A 307 -3.62 -43.69 -26.84
N ALA A 308 -4.56 -44.31 -27.54
CA ALA A 308 -5.41 -45.35 -26.96
C ALA A 308 -4.60 -46.51 -26.36
N GLU A 309 -3.50 -46.90 -27.01
CA GLU A 309 -2.57 -47.90 -26.52
C GLU A 309 -1.82 -47.42 -25.24
N GLY A 310 -1.42 -46.12 -25.23
CA GLY A 310 -0.79 -45.49 -24.07
C GLY A 310 -1.71 -45.44 -22.87
N ILE A 311 -2.97 -45.06 -23.06
CA ILE A 311 -3.99 -45.02 -22.02
C ILE A 311 -4.15 -46.42 -21.40
N ALA A 312 -4.42 -47.45 -22.23
CA ALA A 312 -4.57 -48.84 -21.74
C ALA A 312 -3.31 -49.36 -21.02
N HIS A 313 -2.12 -48.94 -21.48
CA HIS A 313 -0.86 -49.31 -20.83
C HIS A 313 -0.71 -48.64 -19.44
N VAL A 314 -1.03 -47.35 -19.33
CA VAL A 314 -1.00 -46.60 -18.07
C VAL A 314 -2.04 -47.13 -17.10
N GLU A 315 -3.27 -47.40 -17.53
CA GLU A 315 -4.34 -47.99 -16.73
C GLU A 315 -3.91 -49.34 -16.12
N LYS A 316 -3.28 -50.17 -16.92
CA LYS A 316 -2.73 -51.47 -16.45
C LYS A 316 -1.60 -51.26 -15.42
N LEU A 317 -0.71 -50.30 -15.62
CA LEU A 317 0.39 -50.00 -14.68
C LEU A 317 -0.10 -49.42 -13.36
N LEU A 318 -1.16 -48.64 -13.39
CA LEU A 318 -1.77 -48.02 -12.23
C LEU A 318 -2.83 -48.89 -11.55
N ASN A 319 -3.27 -50.00 -12.22
CA ASN A 319 -4.35 -50.89 -11.82
C ASN A 319 -5.68 -50.13 -11.64
N VAL A 320 -6.04 -49.30 -12.62
CA VAL A 320 -7.29 -48.54 -12.70
C VAL A 320 -8.05 -48.96 -13.96
N GLU A 321 -9.39 -48.91 -13.92
CA GLU A 321 -10.24 -49.29 -15.06
C GLU A 321 -10.36 -48.17 -16.10
N ASN A 322 -10.37 -46.92 -15.66
CA ASN A 322 -10.47 -45.75 -16.51
C ASN A 322 -9.64 -44.60 -15.94
N LEU A 323 -8.59 -44.17 -16.66
CA LEU A 323 -7.70 -43.10 -16.25
C LEU A 323 -8.41 -41.73 -16.20
N TYR A 324 -9.39 -41.52 -17.06
CA TYR A 324 -10.14 -40.26 -17.17
C TYR A 324 -11.43 -40.21 -16.34
N ASP A 325 -11.62 -41.16 -15.45
CA ASP A 325 -12.70 -41.08 -14.47
C ASP A 325 -12.49 -39.84 -13.56
N PRO A 326 -13.57 -39.12 -13.18
CA PRO A 326 -13.46 -37.98 -12.25
C PRO A 326 -12.73 -38.30 -10.95
N GLU A 327 -12.82 -39.54 -10.46
CA GLU A 327 -12.08 -39.99 -9.26
C GLU A 327 -10.56 -40.09 -9.51
N HIS A 328 -10.13 -40.23 -10.76
CA HIS A 328 -8.72 -40.38 -11.16
C HIS A 328 -8.09 -39.10 -11.73
N GLN A 329 -8.77 -37.96 -11.67
CA GLN A 329 -8.29 -36.69 -12.22
C GLN A 329 -6.87 -36.30 -11.74
N ALA A 330 -6.57 -36.58 -10.46
CA ALA A 330 -5.23 -36.32 -9.92
C ALA A 330 -4.17 -37.26 -10.57
N LEU A 331 -4.50 -38.52 -10.87
CA LEU A 331 -3.58 -39.43 -11.52
C LEU A 331 -3.30 -39.03 -12.96
N THR A 332 -4.32 -38.60 -13.69
CA THR A 332 -4.20 -38.06 -15.06
C THR A 332 -3.21 -36.88 -15.09
N HIS A 333 -3.37 -35.94 -14.16
CA HIS A 333 -2.48 -34.79 -14.03
C HIS A 333 -1.01 -35.21 -13.81
N PHE A 334 -0.75 -36.15 -12.92
CA PHE A 334 0.61 -36.66 -12.68
C PHE A 334 1.20 -37.38 -13.89
N VAL A 335 0.40 -38.20 -14.59
CA VAL A 335 0.82 -38.91 -15.81
C VAL A 335 1.21 -37.92 -16.90
N GLU A 336 0.33 -36.94 -17.19
CA GLU A 336 0.56 -35.95 -18.24
C GLU A 336 1.81 -35.12 -17.96
N ASN A 337 1.99 -34.62 -16.72
CA ASN A 337 3.18 -33.86 -16.36
C ASN A 337 4.45 -34.70 -16.39
N ALA A 338 4.42 -35.95 -15.97
CA ALA A 338 5.57 -36.82 -16.01
C ALA A 338 5.99 -37.16 -17.44
N VAL A 339 5.03 -37.47 -18.34
CA VAL A 339 5.31 -37.70 -19.77
C VAL A 339 5.79 -36.42 -20.46
N ARG A 340 5.20 -35.27 -20.14
CA ARG A 340 5.61 -33.97 -20.65
C ARG A 340 7.03 -33.61 -20.21
N ALA A 341 7.38 -33.83 -18.94
CA ALA A 341 8.72 -33.62 -18.43
C ALA A 341 9.76 -34.52 -19.11
N GLU A 342 9.42 -35.79 -19.34
CA GLU A 342 10.31 -36.76 -19.99
C GLU A 342 10.52 -36.44 -21.48
N ALA A 343 9.44 -36.11 -22.20
CA ALA A 343 9.42 -35.99 -23.65
C ALA A 343 9.90 -34.61 -24.17
N LEU A 344 9.54 -33.52 -23.46
CA LEU A 344 9.71 -32.14 -23.97
C LEU A 344 10.76 -31.31 -23.23
N TYR A 345 11.18 -31.73 -22.04
CA TYR A 345 12.13 -30.96 -21.23
C TYR A 345 13.45 -31.69 -21.07
N GLN A 346 14.49 -31.21 -21.72
CA GLN A 346 15.81 -31.85 -21.75
C GLN A 346 16.80 -31.05 -20.90
N LYS A 347 17.62 -31.77 -20.13
CA LYS A 347 18.72 -31.19 -19.37
C LYS A 347 19.72 -30.51 -20.32
N ASP A 348 20.29 -29.40 -19.87
CA ASP A 348 21.23 -28.55 -20.59
C ASP A 348 20.64 -27.83 -21.83
N ARG A 349 19.32 -27.88 -21.96
CA ARG A 349 18.56 -27.16 -23.00
C ARG A 349 17.46 -26.29 -22.38
N GLU A 350 16.42 -26.89 -21.81
CA GLU A 350 15.32 -26.18 -21.15
C GLU A 350 15.65 -25.86 -19.67
N TYR A 351 16.56 -26.61 -19.05
CA TYR A 351 16.99 -26.42 -17.66
C TYR A 351 18.40 -26.99 -17.42
N VAL A 352 18.98 -26.56 -16.32
CA VAL A 352 20.21 -27.15 -15.77
C VAL A 352 19.96 -27.64 -14.34
N VAL A 353 20.76 -28.59 -13.86
CA VAL A 353 20.75 -29.02 -12.46
C VAL A 353 22.02 -28.51 -11.79
N ARG A 354 21.88 -27.66 -10.79
CA ARG A 354 23.00 -27.14 -9.97
C ARG A 354 22.63 -27.20 -8.50
N ASP A 355 23.55 -27.58 -7.67
CA ASP A 355 23.39 -27.63 -6.21
C ASP A 355 22.13 -28.40 -5.73
N GLY A 356 21.73 -29.42 -6.51
CA GLY A 356 20.52 -30.19 -6.24
C GLY A 356 19.21 -29.52 -6.63
N GLU A 357 19.26 -28.44 -7.40
CA GLU A 357 18.10 -27.70 -7.88
C GLU A 357 17.99 -27.71 -9.40
N VAL A 358 16.76 -27.75 -9.89
CA VAL A 358 16.43 -27.53 -11.30
C VAL A 358 16.29 -26.03 -11.54
N ILE A 359 17.10 -25.47 -12.43
CA ILE A 359 17.09 -24.04 -12.80
C ILE A 359 16.70 -23.92 -14.27
N ILE A 360 15.65 -23.16 -14.55
CA ILE A 360 15.15 -22.94 -15.91
C ILE A 360 16.18 -22.14 -16.73
N VAL A 361 16.35 -22.53 -17.99
CA VAL A 361 17.10 -21.77 -19.00
C VAL A 361 16.10 -21.04 -19.88
N ASP A 362 16.26 -19.72 -20.01
CA ASP A 362 15.44 -18.92 -20.92
C ASP A 362 15.73 -19.28 -22.38
N GLU A 363 14.69 -19.63 -23.10
CA GLU A 363 14.79 -20.15 -24.49
C GLU A 363 15.41 -19.14 -25.47
N PHE A 364 15.17 -17.84 -25.24
CA PHE A 364 15.62 -16.78 -26.14
C PHE A 364 17.00 -16.23 -25.79
N THR A 365 17.32 -16.14 -24.52
CA THR A 365 18.56 -15.48 -24.04
C THR A 365 19.59 -16.47 -23.54
N GLY A 366 19.24 -17.74 -23.28
CA GLY A 366 20.10 -18.74 -22.68
C GLY A 366 20.48 -18.44 -21.21
N ARG A 367 19.82 -17.44 -20.57
CA ARG A 367 20.11 -17.06 -19.20
C ARG A 367 19.45 -18.00 -18.20
N LEU A 368 20.14 -18.24 -17.10
CA LEU A 368 19.57 -18.98 -15.99
C LEU A 368 18.55 -18.14 -15.25
N MET A 369 17.35 -18.67 -15.09
CA MET A 369 16.21 -18.02 -14.43
C MET A 369 16.10 -18.53 -12.98
N THR A 370 17.03 -18.14 -12.13
CA THR A 370 17.05 -18.57 -10.72
C THR A 370 15.79 -18.12 -9.98
N GLY A 371 15.19 -19.00 -9.22
CA GLY A 371 13.97 -18.72 -8.45
C GLY A 371 12.66 -18.81 -9.24
N ARG A 372 12.70 -18.93 -10.58
CA ARG A 372 11.51 -19.23 -11.39
C ARG A 372 11.23 -20.71 -11.46
N ARG A 373 9.94 -21.06 -11.50
CA ARG A 373 9.46 -22.44 -11.61
C ARG A 373 8.37 -22.52 -12.67
N TRP A 374 8.29 -23.65 -13.37
CA TRP A 374 7.12 -23.95 -14.20
C TRP A 374 5.90 -24.23 -13.31
N SER A 375 4.73 -23.81 -13.77
CA SER A 375 3.44 -24.00 -13.08
C SER A 375 2.88 -25.42 -13.24
N ASP A 376 1.79 -25.64 -12.56
CA ASP A 376 0.91 -26.81 -12.73
C ASP A 376 1.60 -28.17 -12.53
N GLY A 377 2.56 -28.26 -11.59
CA GLY A 377 3.23 -29.50 -11.26
C GLY A 377 4.35 -29.92 -12.22
N LEU A 378 4.56 -29.19 -13.31
CA LEU A 378 5.59 -29.55 -14.32
C LEU A 378 7.00 -29.44 -13.72
N HIS A 379 7.29 -28.42 -12.92
CA HIS A 379 8.61 -28.27 -12.31
C HIS A 379 8.93 -29.43 -11.38
N GLN A 380 7.94 -29.87 -10.58
CA GLN A 380 8.05 -31.04 -9.70
C GLN A 380 8.25 -32.33 -10.50
N ALA A 381 7.58 -32.46 -11.65
CA ALA A 381 7.78 -33.61 -12.53
C ALA A 381 9.22 -33.64 -13.08
N VAL A 382 9.81 -32.48 -13.43
CA VAL A 382 11.21 -32.38 -13.86
C VAL A 382 12.17 -32.66 -12.71
N GLU A 383 11.90 -32.13 -11.49
CA GLU A 383 12.69 -32.45 -10.29
C GLU A 383 12.69 -33.96 -10.01
N ALA A 384 11.52 -34.61 -10.13
CA ALA A 384 11.38 -36.05 -9.96
C ALA A 384 12.11 -36.84 -11.07
N LYS A 385 12.05 -36.37 -12.30
CA LYS A 385 12.78 -36.94 -13.44
C LYS A 385 14.29 -36.94 -13.20
N GLU A 386 14.84 -35.83 -12.69
CA GLU A 386 16.26 -35.68 -12.40
C GLU A 386 16.68 -36.34 -11.07
N GLY A 387 15.74 -36.81 -10.27
CA GLY A 387 16.00 -37.44 -8.98
C GLY A 387 16.48 -36.49 -7.89
N VAL A 388 16.27 -35.19 -8.07
CA VAL A 388 16.52 -34.18 -7.05
C VAL A 388 15.38 -34.09 -6.05
N GLU A 389 15.53 -33.28 -5.00
CA GLU A 389 14.46 -33.07 -4.03
C GLU A 389 13.25 -32.40 -4.72
N VAL A 390 12.08 -33.05 -4.65
CA VAL A 390 10.82 -32.50 -5.18
C VAL A 390 10.30 -31.50 -4.18
N ARG A 391 10.37 -30.21 -4.51
CA ARG A 391 9.86 -29.15 -3.65
C ARG A 391 8.36 -29.01 -3.81
N ARG A 392 7.70 -28.73 -2.69
CA ARG A 392 6.24 -28.53 -2.68
C ARG A 392 5.86 -27.35 -3.56
N GLU A 393 4.77 -27.50 -4.27
CA GLU A 393 4.14 -26.40 -5.00
C GLU A 393 3.57 -25.38 -4.03
N SER A 394 3.57 -24.11 -4.43
CA SER A 394 2.92 -23.05 -3.67
C SER A 394 1.54 -22.78 -4.28
N ILE A 395 0.50 -22.98 -3.48
CA ILE A 395 -0.89 -22.68 -3.88
C ILE A 395 -1.23 -21.27 -3.41
N THR A 396 -1.76 -20.44 -4.30
CA THR A 396 -2.32 -19.14 -3.95
C THR A 396 -3.69 -19.35 -3.30
N TYR A 397 -3.82 -19.00 -2.02
CA TYR A 397 -5.09 -19.06 -1.29
C TYR A 397 -5.96 -17.85 -1.50
N ALA A 398 -5.35 -16.68 -1.51
CA ALA A 398 -6.07 -15.42 -1.67
C ALA A 398 -5.18 -14.37 -2.35
N THR A 399 -5.80 -13.51 -3.15
CA THR A 399 -5.12 -12.38 -3.80
C THR A 399 -6.06 -11.21 -3.97
N ILE A 400 -5.53 -9.99 -3.84
CA ILE A 400 -6.21 -8.75 -4.17
C ILE A 400 -5.19 -7.70 -4.60
N THR A 401 -5.55 -6.83 -5.55
CA THR A 401 -4.76 -5.64 -5.85
C THR A 401 -5.11 -4.50 -4.89
N LEU A 402 -4.15 -3.60 -4.63
CA LEU A 402 -4.43 -2.40 -3.83
C LEU A 402 -5.58 -1.59 -4.43
N GLN A 403 -5.61 -1.46 -5.77
CA GLN A 403 -6.70 -0.81 -6.49
C GLN A 403 -8.08 -1.37 -6.11
N ASN A 404 -8.23 -2.69 -6.11
CA ASN A 404 -9.51 -3.32 -5.79
C ASN A 404 -9.85 -3.18 -4.31
N TYR A 405 -8.85 -3.28 -3.43
CA TYR A 405 -9.05 -3.11 -1.99
C TYR A 405 -9.57 -1.70 -1.65
N PHE A 406 -8.89 -0.64 -2.11
CA PHE A 406 -9.31 0.73 -1.79
C PHE A 406 -10.64 1.15 -2.40
N ARG A 407 -11.06 0.51 -3.50
CA ARG A 407 -12.40 0.72 -4.08
C ARG A 407 -13.55 0.18 -3.23
N MET A 408 -13.28 -0.62 -2.22
CA MET A 408 -14.31 -1.15 -1.31
C MET A 408 -14.68 -0.19 -0.18
N TYR A 409 -13.89 0.84 0.06
CA TYR A 409 -14.26 1.84 1.06
C TYR A 409 -15.48 2.62 0.64
N HIS A 410 -16.41 2.83 1.59
CA HIS A 410 -17.58 3.68 1.34
C HIS A 410 -17.18 5.12 1.04
N LYS A 411 -16.16 5.61 1.72
CA LYS A 411 -15.58 6.93 1.51
C LYS A 411 -14.06 6.81 1.42
N LEU A 412 -13.50 7.33 0.34
CA LEU A 412 -12.06 7.34 0.10
C LEU A 412 -11.61 8.79 -0.09
N ALA A 413 -10.50 9.15 0.50
CA ALA A 413 -9.84 10.43 0.30
C ALA A 413 -8.32 10.24 0.26
N GLY A 414 -7.60 11.25 -0.18
CA GLY A 414 -6.16 11.19 -0.19
C GLY A 414 -5.50 12.54 -0.09
N MET A 415 -4.20 12.52 0.14
CA MET A 415 -3.35 13.70 0.14
C MET A 415 -1.99 13.37 -0.46
N THR A 416 -1.42 14.31 -1.21
CA THR A 416 -0.07 14.26 -1.76
C THR A 416 0.38 15.65 -2.19
N GLY A 417 1.63 15.80 -2.60
CA GLY A 417 2.16 17.03 -3.21
C GLY A 417 2.00 17.12 -4.73
N THR A 418 1.58 16.04 -5.41
CA THR A 418 1.76 15.83 -6.86
C THR A 418 0.58 15.14 -7.57
N ALA A 419 -0.66 15.31 -7.12
CA ALA A 419 -1.83 14.60 -7.67
C ALA A 419 -2.38 15.15 -8.99
N ALA A 420 -2.12 16.42 -9.31
CA ALA A 420 -2.77 17.09 -10.45
C ALA A 420 -2.43 16.46 -11.80
N THR A 421 -1.24 15.89 -11.95
CA THR A 421 -0.81 15.20 -13.18
C THR A 421 -1.60 13.94 -13.44
N GLU A 422 -2.06 13.27 -12.39
CA GLU A 422 -2.77 12.00 -12.44
C GLU A 422 -4.29 12.15 -12.17
N ALA A 423 -4.81 13.38 -12.18
CA ALA A 423 -6.20 13.69 -11.83
C ALA A 423 -7.22 12.92 -12.67
N GLU A 424 -6.94 12.71 -13.95
CA GLU A 424 -7.82 11.95 -14.85
C GLU A 424 -7.89 10.47 -14.45
N GLU A 425 -6.76 9.86 -14.07
CA GLU A 425 -6.68 8.46 -13.64
C GLU A 425 -7.38 8.26 -12.30
N PHE A 426 -7.16 9.14 -11.33
CA PHE A 426 -7.89 9.13 -10.06
C PHE A 426 -9.41 9.17 -10.28
N PHE A 427 -9.87 10.04 -11.18
CA PHE A 427 -11.30 10.14 -11.46
C PHE A 427 -11.86 8.91 -12.19
N LYS A 428 -11.13 8.37 -13.16
CA LYS A 428 -11.54 7.18 -13.92
C LYS A 428 -11.70 5.95 -13.04
N ILE A 429 -10.70 5.70 -12.19
CA ILE A 429 -10.59 4.46 -11.42
C ILE A 429 -11.38 4.54 -10.11
N TYR A 430 -11.20 5.63 -9.34
CA TYR A 430 -11.71 5.75 -7.98
C TYR A 430 -12.83 6.76 -7.83
N LYS A 431 -13.16 7.55 -8.88
CA LYS A 431 -14.10 8.68 -8.84
C LYS A 431 -13.65 9.80 -7.89
N LEU A 432 -12.34 9.91 -7.64
CA LEU A 432 -11.77 10.94 -6.81
C LEU A 432 -11.42 12.19 -7.63
N GLU A 433 -11.92 13.33 -7.18
CA GLU A 433 -11.53 14.64 -7.71
C GLU A 433 -10.26 15.14 -6.98
N VAL A 434 -9.38 15.80 -7.71
CA VAL A 434 -8.19 16.44 -7.14
C VAL A 434 -8.46 17.94 -6.95
N VAL A 435 -8.21 18.43 -5.76
CA VAL A 435 -8.29 19.86 -5.43
C VAL A 435 -6.92 20.35 -4.97
N GLN A 436 -6.36 21.28 -5.70
CA GLN A 436 -5.09 21.93 -5.34
C GLN A 436 -5.33 23.01 -4.28
N VAL A 437 -4.84 22.74 -3.08
CA VAL A 437 -4.94 23.65 -1.95
C VAL A 437 -3.81 24.69 -2.02
N PRO A 438 -4.10 25.99 -1.98
CA PRO A 438 -3.07 27.01 -1.97
C PRO A 438 -2.13 26.88 -0.78
N THR A 439 -0.89 27.33 -0.93
CA THR A 439 0.07 27.38 0.19
C THR A 439 -0.34 28.44 1.22
N ASN A 440 0.01 28.21 2.49
CA ASN A 440 -0.30 29.17 3.57
C ASN A 440 0.45 30.50 3.42
N ARG A 441 1.63 30.45 2.82
CA ARG A 441 2.44 31.63 2.47
C ARG A 441 2.94 31.50 1.04
N ASP A 442 3.26 32.62 0.41
CA ASP A 442 3.87 32.63 -0.91
C ASP A 442 5.16 31.80 -0.91
N MET A 443 5.36 31.03 -1.96
CA MET A 443 6.56 30.21 -2.13
C MET A 443 7.74 31.09 -2.49
N VAL A 444 8.74 31.13 -1.62
CA VAL A 444 10.00 31.87 -1.83
C VAL A 444 11.18 30.99 -2.26
N ARG A 445 10.94 29.66 -2.39
CA ARG A 445 11.96 28.72 -2.86
C ARG A 445 12.25 28.96 -4.34
N GLU A 446 13.52 29.06 -4.67
CA GLU A 446 14.00 29.11 -6.06
C GLU A 446 14.53 27.73 -6.45
N ASP A 447 13.91 27.16 -7.47
CA ASP A 447 14.34 25.88 -8.05
C ASP A 447 15.32 26.18 -9.20
N HIS A 448 16.59 25.82 -9.01
CA HIS A 448 17.61 25.96 -10.03
C HIS A 448 17.53 24.84 -11.06
N ALA A 449 18.00 25.10 -12.29
CA ALA A 449 18.10 24.08 -13.32
C ALA A 449 19.12 22.99 -12.94
N ASP A 450 18.87 21.78 -13.44
CA ASP A 450 19.76 20.65 -13.23
C ASP A 450 21.15 20.90 -13.85
N LEU A 451 22.20 20.51 -13.10
CA LEU A 451 23.58 20.57 -13.57
C LEU A 451 24.01 19.17 -14.04
N ILE A 452 24.34 19.04 -15.31
CA ILE A 452 24.72 17.79 -15.94
C ILE A 452 26.25 17.69 -16.03
N TYR A 453 26.82 16.59 -15.55
CA TYR A 453 28.25 16.32 -15.53
C TYR A 453 28.61 15.14 -16.42
N LYS A 454 29.82 15.14 -17.02
CA LYS A 454 30.29 14.06 -17.88
C LYS A 454 30.64 12.77 -17.11
N THR A 455 31.05 12.93 -15.86
CA THR A 455 31.49 11.82 -15.00
C THR A 455 30.85 11.96 -13.62
N GLU A 456 30.67 10.85 -12.95
CA GLU A 456 30.16 10.82 -11.58
C GLU A 456 31.11 11.52 -10.60
N GLN A 457 32.42 11.34 -10.77
CA GLN A 457 33.42 12.02 -9.95
C GLN A 457 33.28 13.55 -10.05
N ALA A 458 33.15 14.09 -11.26
CA ALA A 458 32.97 15.53 -11.45
C ALA A 458 31.68 16.06 -10.80
N LYS A 459 30.60 15.25 -10.81
CA LYS A 459 29.36 15.57 -10.09
C LYS A 459 29.60 15.66 -8.58
N TRP A 460 30.31 14.68 -8.00
CA TRP A 460 30.58 14.67 -6.55
C TRP A 460 31.50 15.79 -6.13
N ASP A 461 32.55 16.09 -6.91
CA ASP A 461 33.46 17.21 -6.65
C ASP A 461 32.72 18.57 -6.65
N ALA A 462 31.84 18.77 -7.62
CA ALA A 462 31.02 19.97 -7.71
C ALA A 462 29.98 20.06 -6.57
N ALA A 463 29.35 18.95 -6.20
CA ALA A 463 28.42 18.89 -5.08
C ALA A 463 29.13 19.22 -3.75
N ALA A 464 30.30 18.64 -3.51
CA ALA A 464 31.11 18.91 -2.31
C ALA A 464 31.52 20.38 -2.24
N ALA A 465 31.97 20.96 -3.36
CA ALA A 465 32.34 22.37 -3.43
C ALA A 465 31.13 23.29 -3.11
N ARG A 466 29.95 22.96 -3.64
CA ARG A 466 28.71 23.73 -3.39
C ARG A 466 28.25 23.61 -1.94
N ILE A 467 28.32 22.42 -1.35
CA ILE A 467 28.00 22.21 0.07
C ILE A 467 28.93 23.07 0.94
N LEU A 468 30.23 23.05 0.67
CA LEU A 468 31.21 23.83 1.42
C LEU A 468 30.96 25.34 1.32
N GLU A 469 30.61 25.84 0.14
CA GLU A 469 30.25 27.24 -0.09
C GLU A 469 29.04 27.63 0.78
N LEU A 470 27.95 26.87 0.72
CA LEU A 470 26.74 27.13 1.47
C LEU A 470 26.96 27.03 2.98
N HIS A 471 27.73 26.02 3.43
CA HIS A 471 28.12 25.88 4.83
C HIS A 471 28.90 27.10 5.34
N ARG A 472 29.89 27.57 4.58
CA ARG A 472 30.65 28.79 4.94
C ARG A 472 29.76 30.05 4.98
N ALA A 473 28.70 30.07 4.19
CA ALA A 473 27.69 31.13 4.23
C ALA A 473 26.69 31.01 5.39
N GLY A 474 26.86 30.00 6.26
CA GLY A 474 25.96 29.73 7.40
C GLY A 474 24.59 29.16 6.99
N ARG A 475 24.45 28.60 5.80
CA ARG A 475 23.18 28.01 5.32
C ARG A 475 23.15 26.52 5.65
N PRO A 476 22.06 26.00 6.22
CA PRO A 476 21.87 24.56 6.36
C PRO A 476 21.72 23.91 4.98
N VAL A 477 22.30 22.74 4.78
CA VAL A 477 22.27 22.00 3.52
C VAL A 477 21.69 20.61 3.74
N LEU A 478 20.63 20.28 2.98
CA LEU A 478 20.10 18.93 2.90
C LEU A 478 20.63 18.25 1.64
N VAL A 479 21.26 17.10 1.79
CA VAL A 479 21.79 16.31 0.68
C VAL A 479 20.98 15.01 0.56
N GLY A 480 20.36 14.78 -0.60
CA GLY A 480 19.67 13.54 -0.93
C GLY A 480 20.53 12.66 -1.84
N THR A 481 20.56 11.36 -1.59
CA THR A 481 21.23 10.36 -2.43
C THR A 481 20.25 9.25 -2.81
N ILE A 482 20.54 8.54 -3.91
CA ILE A 482 19.71 7.43 -4.39
C ILE A 482 19.99 6.14 -3.61
N SER A 483 21.23 5.97 -3.14
CA SER A 483 21.67 4.79 -2.38
C SER A 483 22.34 5.20 -1.07
N ILE A 484 22.52 4.22 -0.19
CA ILE A 484 23.24 4.38 1.09
C ILE A 484 24.75 4.42 0.84
N GLU A 485 25.21 3.78 -0.24
CA GLU A 485 26.63 3.78 -0.64
C GLU A 485 27.02 5.15 -1.22
#